data_ef32be00aae52139090f7fc0bc2d5d4f
#
_entry.id   ef32be00aae52139090f7fc0bc2d5d4f
#
_cell.length_a   1.000
_cell.length_b   1.000
_cell.length_c   1.000
_cell.angle_alpha   90.00
_cell.angle_beta   90.00
_cell.angle_gamma   90.00
#
_symmetry.space_group_name_H-M   'P 1'
#
loop_
_entity.id
_entity.type
_entity.pdbx_description
1 polymer ?
#
loop_
_entity_poly.entity_id
_entity_poly.type
_entity_poly.pdbx_seq_one_letter_code
_entity_poly.pdbx_strand_id
1 'polypeptide(L)'
;MKKKYKKLIILCKGDSVTGGSELVHQFCHELNSLSLDSSIAYYPLSEKYLVPEEYSIYDVKLSKLEDEHDNIIMLPEVATKFAYKIKTAKIAIWWLSVDNY
;
A
#
# COMPACT_ATOMS: atom_id res chain seq x y z
N MET A 1 -4.84 -15.15 -20.36
CA MET A 1 -5.70 -14.03 -20.00
C MET A 1 -4.88 -12.79 -19.69
N LYS A 2 -5.31 -11.66 -20.21
CA LYS A 2 -4.63 -10.41 -19.95
C LYS A 2 -4.86 -9.95 -18.54
N LYS A 3 -3.81 -9.49 -17.89
CA LYS A 3 -3.97 -8.80 -16.62
C LYS A 3 -4.56 -7.43 -16.90
N LYS A 4 -5.59 -7.08 -16.17
CA LYS A 4 -6.22 -5.77 -16.31
C LYS A 4 -5.34 -4.68 -15.70
N TYR A 5 -4.66 -5.01 -14.62
CA TYR A 5 -3.81 -4.06 -13.91
C TYR A 5 -2.41 -4.62 -13.77
N LYS A 6 -1.42 -3.73 -13.79
CA LYS A 6 -0.03 -4.10 -13.74
C LYS A 6 0.44 -4.35 -12.32
N LYS A 7 0.12 -3.45 -11.41
CA LYS A 7 0.50 -3.62 -10.02
C LYS A 7 -0.45 -2.87 -9.09
N LEU A 8 -0.45 -3.30 -7.86
CA LEU A 8 -1.18 -2.66 -6.78
C LEU A 8 -0.17 -2.03 -5.84
N ILE A 9 -0.32 -0.73 -5.61
CA ILE A 9 0.55 0.00 -4.68
C ILE A 9 -0.30 0.41 -3.48
N ILE A 10 0.11 0.00 -2.29
CA ILE A 10 -0.63 0.28 -1.07
C ILE A 10 0.11 1.34 -0.28
N LEU A 11 -0.55 2.46 0.00
CA LEU A 11 0.05 3.48 0.84
C LEU A 11 -0.01 3.05 2.30
N CYS A 12 1.06 3.32 3.02
CA CYS A 12 1.15 3.00 4.43
C CYS A 12 1.99 4.08 5.10
N LYS A 13 1.64 4.43 6.32
CA LYS A 13 2.43 5.41 7.05
C LYS A 13 3.80 4.82 7.35
N GLY A 14 4.85 5.58 7.05
CA GLY A 14 6.20 5.14 7.33
C GLY A 14 6.50 5.21 8.82
N ASP A 15 7.45 4.41 9.26
CA ASP A 15 7.88 4.41 10.66
C ASP A 15 6.75 4.14 11.62
N SER A 16 5.85 3.24 11.26
CA SER A 16 4.66 2.98 12.06
C SER A 16 4.55 1.49 12.35
N VAL A 17 4.37 1.17 13.61
CA VAL A 17 4.16 -0.21 14.04
C VAL A 17 2.85 -0.24 14.82
N THR A 18 1.77 -0.51 14.12
CA THR A 18 0.41 -0.55 14.68
C THR A 18 -0.32 -1.73 14.07
N GLY A 19 -1.50 -2.03 14.60
CA GLY A 19 -2.34 -3.07 14.01
C GLY A 19 -2.69 -2.78 12.57
N GLY A 20 -2.98 -1.51 12.25
CA GLY A 20 -3.30 -1.13 10.88
C GLY A 20 -2.13 -1.30 9.93
N SER A 21 -0.94 -0.85 10.33
CA SER A 21 0.22 -1.00 9.47
C SER A 21 0.62 -2.47 9.32
N GLU A 22 0.44 -3.27 10.35
CA GLU A 22 0.72 -4.70 10.23
C GLU A 22 -0.20 -5.35 9.21
N LEU A 23 -1.49 -4.99 9.24
CA LEU A 23 -2.44 -5.53 8.27
C LEU A 23 -2.06 -5.18 6.83
N VAL A 24 -1.56 -3.96 6.61
CA VAL A 24 -1.10 -3.56 5.28
C VAL A 24 0.03 -4.47 4.81
N HIS A 25 1.01 -4.71 5.67
CA HIS A 25 2.15 -5.55 5.29
C HIS A 25 1.73 -7.00 5.06
N GLN A 26 0.85 -7.52 5.91
CA GLN A 26 0.30 -8.85 5.74
C GLN A 26 -0.44 -8.98 4.41
N PHE A 27 -1.27 -8.01 4.11
CA PHE A 27 -2.07 -8.03 2.90
C PHE A 27 -1.19 -7.99 1.66
N CYS A 28 -0.18 -7.14 1.67
CA CYS A 28 0.77 -7.06 0.56
C CYS A 28 1.48 -8.41 0.36
N HIS A 29 1.91 -9.02 1.44
CA HIS A 29 2.56 -10.32 1.39
C HIS A 29 1.63 -11.37 0.79
N GLU A 30 0.38 -11.41 1.26
CA GLU A 30 -0.58 -12.39 0.78
C GLU A 30 -0.87 -12.23 -0.72
N LEU A 31 -1.00 -10.98 -1.17
CA LEU A 31 -1.23 -10.73 -2.59
C LEU A 31 -0.08 -11.23 -3.44
N ASN A 32 1.15 -11.00 -3.01
CA ASN A 32 2.31 -11.50 -3.74
C ASN A 32 2.37 -13.01 -3.74
N SER A 33 1.93 -13.64 -2.64
CA SER A 33 1.84 -15.10 -2.58
C SER A 33 0.86 -15.66 -3.61
N LEU A 34 -0.12 -14.86 -3.99
CA LEU A 34 -1.10 -15.24 -5.00
C LEU A 34 -0.68 -14.80 -6.39
N SER A 35 0.56 -14.40 -6.56
CA SER A 35 1.13 -13.95 -7.83
C SER A 35 0.54 -12.63 -8.32
N LEU A 36 0.00 -11.84 -7.42
CA LEU A 36 -0.45 -10.49 -7.73
C LEU A 36 0.65 -9.52 -7.32
N ASP A 37 1.09 -8.70 -8.27
CA ASP A 37 2.21 -7.80 -8.03
C ASP A 37 1.77 -6.65 -7.14
N SER A 38 2.16 -6.68 -5.88
CA SER A 38 1.82 -5.61 -4.95
C SER A 38 3.06 -5.12 -4.22
N SER A 39 3.03 -3.85 -3.84
CA SER A 39 4.13 -3.23 -3.12
C SER A 39 3.58 -2.15 -2.21
N ILE A 40 4.42 -1.65 -1.33
CA ILE A 40 4.03 -0.64 -0.36
C ILE A 40 4.79 0.64 -0.67
N ALA A 41 4.07 1.77 -0.65
CA ALA A 41 4.66 3.09 -0.72
C ALA A 41 4.41 3.79 0.61
N TYR A 42 5.47 4.10 1.33
CA TYR A 42 5.31 4.76 2.62
C TYR A 42 5.10 6.26 2.44
N TYR A 43 4.30 6.85 3.31
CA TYR A 43 4.11 8.29 3.34
C TYR A 43 4.55 8.83 4.69
N PRO A 44 4.96 10.08 4.78
CA PRO A 44 5.00 11.09 3.71
C PRO A 44 6.00 10.71 2.62
N LEU A 45 5.62 11.00 1.37
CA LEU A 45 6.36 10.53 0.20
C LEU A 45 7.73 11.20 0.03
N SER A 46 7.95 12.32 0.70
CA SER A 46 9.21 13.05 0.61
C SER A 46 10.32 12.41 1.43
N GLU A 47 10.01 11.42 2.24
CA GLU A 47 10.97 10.80 3.13
C GLU A 47 11.29 9.40 2.66
N LYS A 48 12.43 8.90 3.10
CA LYS A 48 12.81 7.51 2.84
C LYS A 48 12.58 6.70 4.09
N TYR A 49 11.99 5.53 3.90
CA TYR A 49 11.69 4.64 5.01
C TYR A 49 12.18 3.25 4.72
N LEU A 50 12.48 2.52 5.76
CA LEU A 50 12.75 1.10 5.69
C LEU A 50 11.56 0.35 6.25
N VAL A 51 11.42 -0.90 5.84
CA VAL A 51 10.41 -1.77 6.43
C VAL A 51 10.77 -1.97 7.89
N PRO A 52 9.86 -1.71 8.84
CA PRO A 52 10.14 -1.95 10.25
C PRO A 52 10.56 -3.40 10.49
N GLU A 53 11.47 -3.58 11.41
CA GLU A 53 11.98 -4.91 11.72
C GLU A 53 10.85 -5.88 12.08
N GLU A 54 9.83 -5.38 12.77
CA GLU A 54 8.68 -6.18 13.16
C GLU A 54 7.94 -6.81 11.98
N TYR A 55 8.08 -6.23 10.79
CA TYR A 55 7.39 -6.70 9.59
C TYR A 55 8.31 -7.39 8.61
N SER A 56 9.56 -7.63 8.99
CA SER A 56 10.51 -8.26 8.07
C SER A 56 10.08 -9.65 7.63
N ILE A 57 9.26 -10.32 8.44
CA ILE A 57 8.77 -11.66 8.08
C ILE A 57 7.85 -11.65 6.87
N TYR A 58 7.29 -10.50 6.51
CA TYR A 58 6.34 -10.43 5.39
C TYR A 58 7.03 -10.21 4.05
N ASP A 59 8.30 -9.85 4.06
CA ASP A 59 9.11 -9.72 2.84
C ASP A 59 8.40 -8.91 1.75
N VAL A 60 7.96 -7.72 2.10
CA VAL A 60 7.23 -6.87 1.17
C VAL A 60 8.20 -6.07 0.31
N LYS A 61 7.75 -5.70 -0.90
CA LYS A 61 8.50 -4.82 -1.77
C LYS A 61 8.08 -3.37 -1.52
N LEU A 62 9.04 -2.47 -1.56
CA LEU A 62 8.75 -1.05 -1.46
C LEU A 62 8.75 -0.45 -2.86
N SER A 63 7.91 0.54 -3.06
CA SER A 63 7.75 1.18 -4.35
C SER A 63 7.54 2.67 -4.13
N LYS A 64 7.79 3.44 -5.19
CA LYS A 64 7.34 4.82 -5.24
C LYS A 64 5.86 4.82 -5.58
N LEU A 65 5.23 5.95 -5.35
CA LEU A 65 3.84 6.13 -5.76
C LEU A 65 3.82 6.37 -7.27
N GLU A 66 3.51 5.32 -8.02
CA GLU A 66 3.52 5.37 -9.48
C GLU A 66 2.09 5.55 -9.99
N ASP A 67 1.77 6.79 -10.33
CA ASP A 67 0.43 7.14 -10.78
C ASP A 67 0.28 6.88 -12.28
N GLU A 68 0.11 5.61 -12.63
CA GLU A 68 -0.03 5.19 -14.03
C GLU A 68 -1.37 4.52 -14.23
N HIS A 69 -1.90 4.61 -15.46
CA HIS A 69 -3.26 4.19 -15.71
C HIS A 69 -3.50 2.69 -15.51
N ASP A 70 -2.47 1.87 -15.59
CA ASP A 70 -2.62 0.44 -15.40
C ASP A 70 -2.28 -0.01 -13.96
N ASN A 71 -2.08 0.94 -13.07
CA ASN A 71 -1.86 0.64 -11.66
C ASN A 71 -3.12 0.90 -10.85
N ILE A 72 -3.22 0.21 -9.70
CA ILE A 72 -4.21 0.52 -8.69
C ILE A 72 -3.45 1.04 -7.48
N ILE A 73 -3.88 2.17 -6.95
CA ILE A 73 -3.32 2.73 -5.73
C ILE A 73 -4.34 2.58 -4.63
N MET A 74 -3.99 1.83 -3.61
CA MET A 74 -4.89 1.59 -2.49
C MET A 74 -4.53 2.50 -1.33
N LEU A 75 -5.51 3.25 -0.85
CA LEU A 75 -5.33 4.19 0.24
C LEU A 75 -6.06 3.68 1.47
N PRO A 76 -5.37 3.59 2.62
CA PRO A 76 -6.12 3.37 3.85
C PRO A 76 -6.97 4.61 4.14
N GLU A 77 -8.04 4.42 4.89
CA GLU A 77 -9.00 5.50 5.11
C GLU A 77 -8.35 6.76 5.70
N VAL A 78 -7.30 6.60 6.50
CA VAL A 78 -6.62 7.75 7.10
C VAL A 78 -5.78 8.53 6.09
N ALA A 79 -5.57 7.98 4.92
CA ALA A 79 -4.75 8.60 3.89
C ALA A 79 -5.55 9.02 2.66
N THR A 80 -6.87 9.12 2.77
CA THR A 80 -7.72 9.44 1.62
C THR A 80 -7.40 10.80 1.02
N LYS A 81 -6.76 11.68 1.78
CA LYS A 81 -6.36 12.98 1.23
C LYS A 81 -5.40 12.84 0.06
N PHE A 82 -4.69 11.73 -0.04
CA PHE A 82 -3.79 11.51 -1.18
C PHE A 82 -4.53 11.30 -2.49
N ALA A 83 -5.84 11.00 -2.43
CA ALA A 83 -6.62 10.81 -3.64
C ALA A 83 -6.55 12.02 -4.56
N TYR A 84 -6.42 13.22 -3.99
CA TYR A 84 -6.35 14.43 -4.79
C TYR A 84 -5.06 14.52 -5.61
N LYS A 85 -4.04 13.79 -5.21
CA LYS A 85 -2.76 13.80 -5.92
C LYS A 85 -2.68 12.74 -7.01
N ILE A 86 -3.63 11.82 -7.03
CA ILE A 86 -3.61 10.72 -7.98
C ILE A 86 -4.52 11.11 -9.14
N LYS A 87 -3.93 11.20 -10.34
CA LYS A 87 -4.65 11.70 -11.51
C LYS A 87 -5.00 10.62 -12.53
N THR A 88 -4.26 9.52 -12.52
CA THR A 88 -4.32 8.58 -13.64
C THR A 88 -4.67 7.17 -13.18
N ALA A 89 -4.06 6.71 -12.11
CA ALA A 89 -4.27 5.34 -11.63
C ALA A 89 -5.66 5.18 -11.03
N LYS A 90 -6.13 3.96 -10.98
CA LYS A 90 -7.34 3.64 -10.22
C LYS A 90 -7.06 3.79 -8.73
N ILE A 91 -8.06 4.27 -8.01
CA ILE A 91 -7.95 4.44 -6.56
C ILE A 91 -8.89 3.46 -5.90
N ALA A 92 -8.37 2.73 -4.92
CA ALA A 92 -9.18 1.90 -4.04
C ALA A 92 -9.00 2.39 -2.62
N ILE A 93 -10.07 2.45 -1.87
CA ILE A 93 -10.03 2.88 -0.47
C ILE A 93 -10.15 1.63 0.39
N TRP A 94 -9.21 1.46 1.31
CA TRP A 94 -9.24 0.34 2.23
C TRP A 94 -9.75 0.84 3.58
N TRP A 95 -10.96 0.42 3.91
CA TRP A 95 -11.56 0.76 5.20
C TRP A 95 -11.06 -0.22 6.24
N LEU A 96 -9.96 0.12 6.86
CA LEU A 96 -9.36 -0.75 7.86
C LEU A 96 -10.20 -0.87 9.11
N SER A 97 -11.15 -0.08 9.28
CA SER A 97 -12.16 -0.19 10.29
C SER A 97 -11.62 -0.46 11.65
N VAL A 98 -10.67 0.23 11.94
CA VAL A 98 -10.02 -0.13 13.09
C VAL A 98 -10.63 0.50 14.23
N ASP A 99 -11.34 0.20 14.62
CA ASP A 99 -11.79 0.88 15.53
C ASP A 99 -11.61 0.61 16.64
N ASN A 100 -11.43 0.86 16.74
CA ASN A 100 -11.33 0.86 17.38
C ASN A 100 -11.91 1.05 18.18
N TYR A 101 -12.03 0.87 18.51
CA TYR A 101 -12.55 1.15 19.48
C TYR A 101 -12.35 0.60 20.44
#